data_95bb021785c39187b601f1914233f85f
#
_entry.id   95bb021785c39187b601f1914233f85f
#
_cell.length_a   1.000
_cell.length_b   1.000
_cell.length_c   1.000
_cell.angle_alpha   90.00
_cell.angle_beta   90.00
_cell.angle_gamma   90.00
#
_symmetry.space_group_name_H-M   'P 1'
#
loop_
_entity.id
_entity.type
_entity.pdbx_description
1 polymer ?
#
loop_
_entity_poly.entity_id
_entity_poly.type
_entity_poly.pdbx_seq_one_letter_code
_entity_poly.pdbx_strand_id
1 'polypeptide(L)'
;MNSLVVVDGGICGFQTRIHAESADSQNVTFRIASGCEKVKKFGEILTAKGPVDGYTEIGAGSEGVILATARECLKGCCAGCVVPCAIFKAMQVAASVALPKDITIRITKE
;
A
#
# COMPACT_ATOMS: atom_id res chain seq x y z
N MET A 1 -13.22 10.14 -1.20
CA MET A 1 -12.42 10.19 -2.44
C MET A 1 -11.87 8.82 -2.76
N ASN A 2 -11.68 8.52 -4.01
CA ASN A 2 -11.09 7.26 -4.43
C ASN A 2 -9.70 7.52 -5.02
N SER A 3 -8.81 6.56 -4.90
CA SER A 3 -7.50 6.63 -5.54
C SER A 3 -7.15 5.33 -6.24
N LEU A 4 -6.33 5.42 -7.26
CA LEU A 4 -5.76 4.27 -7.95
C LEU A 4 -4.25 4.45 -8.00
N VAL A 5 -3.53 3.47 -7.49
CA VAL A 5 -2.07 3.43 -7.57
C VAL A 5 -1.66 2.20 -8.35
N VAL A 6 -0.79 2.40 -9.33
CA VAL A 6 -0.18 1.30 -10.09
C VAL A 6 1.30 1.33 -9.75
N VAL A 7 1.81 0.21 -9.23
CA VAL A 7 3.20 0.13 -8.80
C VAL A 7 3.90 -1.03 -9.47
N ASP A 8 5.10 -0.76 -10.00
CA ASP A 8 5.97 -1.75 -10.60
C ASP A 8 7.02 -2.15 -9.56
N GLY A 9 7.17 -3.43 -9.33
CA GLY A 9 8.07 -3.95 -8.29
C GLY A 9 9.56 -3.90 -8.64
N GLY A 10 9.88 -3.54 -9.87
CA GLY A 10 11.28 -3.48 -10.32
C GLY A 10 11.81 -4.84 -10.75
N ILE A 11 12.90 -5.31 -10.12
CA ILE A 11 13.59 -6.54 -10.55
C ILE A 11 12.68 -7.78 -10.52
N CYS A 12 11.70 -7.85 -9.63
CA CYS A 12 10.77 -8.98 -9.58
C CYS A 12 9.82 -9.02 -10.78
N GLY A 13 9.63 -7.89 -11.46
CA GLY A 13 8.80 -7.80 -12.67
C GLY A 13 7.30 -7.80 -12.44
N PHE A 14 6.84 -7.86 -11.22
CA PHE A 14 5.41 -7.87 -10.92
C PHE A 14 4.84 -6.46 -10.80
N GLN A 15 3.60 -6.30 -11.28
CA GLN A 15 2.86 -5.06 -11.17
C GLN A 15 1.71 -5.25 -10.18
N THR A 16 1.45 -4.23 -9.37
CA THR A 16 0.35 -4.23 -8.41
C THR A 16 -0.55 -3.04 -8.67
N ARG A 17 -1.86 -3.25 -8.62
CA ARG A 17 -2.87 -2.21 -8.74
C ARG A 17 -3.62 -2.11 -7.42
N ILE A 18 -3.70 -0.90 -6.90
CA ILE A 18 -4.30 -0.62 -5.59
C ILE A 18 -5.42 0.38 -5.79
N HIS A 19 -6.65 -0.04 -5.53
CA HIS A 19 -7.80 0.86 -5.44
C HIS A 19 -8.07 1.13 -3.96
N ALA A 20 -8.05 2.39 -3.56
CA ALA A 20 -8.44 2.81 -2.22
C ALA A 20 -9.68 3.67 -2.31
N GLU A 21 -10.64 3.42 -1.45
CA GLU A 21 -11.94 4.10 -1.45
C GLU A 21 -12.26 4.61 -0.05
N SER A 22 -12.78 5.83 0.03
CA SER A 22 -13.23 6.41 1.27
C SER A 22 -14.46 7.28 1.03
N ALA A 23 -15.56 6.98 1.72
CA ALA A 23 -16.78 7.78 1.63
C ALA A 23 -16.74 8.98 2.58
N ASP A 24 -16.00 8.89 3.68
CA ASP A 24 -15.97 9.89 4.76
C ASP A 24 -14.61 10.60 4.90
N SER A 25 -13.68 10.36 3.99
CA SER A 25 -12.31 10.90 4.03
C SER A 25 -11.54 10.52 5.30
N GLN A 26 -11.92 9.43 5.93
CA GLN A 26 -11.26 8.91 7.12
C GLN A 26 -11.06 7.41 7.06
N ASN A 27 -12.14 6.65 6.86
CA ASN A 27 -12.06 5.18 6.78
C ASN A 27 -11.86 4.74 5.33
N VAL A 28 -10.83 3.98 5.09
CA VAL A 28 -10.39 3.60 3.75
C VAL A 28 -10.43 2.08 3.58
N THR A 29 -11.03 1.63 2.48
CA THR A 29 -11.03 0.23 2.07
C THR A 29 -10.18 0.06 0.82
N PHE A 30 -9.64 -1.15 0.64
CA PHE A 30 -8.73 -1.44 -0.45
C PHE A 30 -9.20 -2.59 -1.32
N ARG A 31 -8.88 -2.52 -2.61
CA ARG A 31 -8.89 -3.65 -3.53
C ARG A 31 -7.50 -3.72 -4.15
N ILE A 32 -6.82 -4.83 -3.93
CA ILE A 32 -5.43 -5.00 -4.33
C ILE A 32 -5.31 -6.17 -5.28
N ALA A 33 -4.80 -5.92 -6.48
CA ALA A 33 -4.56 -6.94 -7.49
C ALA A 33 -3.06 -6.96 -7.83
N SER A 34 -2.45 -8.13 -7.79
CA SER A 34 -1.01 -8.28 -8.04
C SER A 34 -0.70 -9.60 -8.72
N GLY A 35 0.32 -9.60 -9.57
CA GLY A 35 0.88 -10.83 -10.11
C GLY A 35 1.80 -11.57 -9.13
N CYS A 36 2.19 -10.92 -8.04
CA CYS A 36 3.04 -11.52 -7.01
C CYS A 36 2.21 -12.21 -5.95
N GLU A 37 2.44 -13.53 -5.74
CA GLU A 37 1.68 -14.31 -4.75
C GLU A 37 1.84 -13.79 -3.33
N LYS A 38 3.02 -13.31 -2.96
CA LYS A 38 3.25 -12.75 -1.62
C LYS A 38 2.47 -11.46 -1.40
N VAL A 39 2.46 -10.59 -2.40
CA VAL A 39 1.70 -9.34 -2.34
C VAL A 39 0.20 -9.61 -2.35
N LYS A 40 -0.23 -10.58 -3.17
CA LYS A 40 -1.63 -11.00 -3.21
C LYS A 40 -2.11 -11.46 -1.83
N LYS A 41 -1.33 -12.31 -1.17
CA LYS A 41 -1.64 -12.79 0.17
C LYS A 41 -1.64 -11.66 1.20
N PHE A 42 -0.65 -10.79 1.15
CA PHE A 42 -0.61 -9.59 1.98
C PHE A 42 -1.87 -8.74 1.80
N GLY A 43 -2.27 -8.50 0.55
CA GLY A 43 -3.49 -7.77 0.24
C GLY A 43 -4.75 -8.41 0.80
N GLU A 44 -4.85 -9.74 0.73
CA GLU A 44 -5.97 -10.49 1.29
C GLU A 44 -6.03 -10.35 2.81
N ILE A 45 -4.90 -10.48 3.49
CA ILE A 45 -4.82 -10.34 4.95
C ILE A 45 -5.17 -8.91 5.38
N LEU A 46 -4.64 -7.93 4.68
CA LEU A 46 -4.90 -6.52 4.97
C LEU A 46 -6.40 -6.21 4.80
N THR A 47 -6.99 -6.65 3.69
CA THR A 47 -8.40 -6.42 3.38
C THR A 47 -9.31 -7.10 4.41
N ALA A 48 -8.94 -8.28 4.88
CA ALA A 48 -9.70 -9.02 5.89
C ALA A 48 -9.73 -8.30 7.25
N LYS A 49 -8.80 -7.41 7.52
CA LYS A 49 -8.78 -6.61 8.76
C LYS A 49 -9.80 -5.47 8.76
N GLY A 50 -10.49 -5.27 7.64
CA GLY A 50 -11.53 -4.24 7.50
C GLY A 50 -10.97 -2.86 7.15
N PRO A 51 -11.84 -1.83 7.20
CA PRO A 51 -11.40 -0.47 6.88
C PRO A 51 -10.30 0.02 7.81
N VAL A 52 -9.43 0.84 7.24
CA VAL A 52 -8.31 1.46 7.96
C VAL A 52 -8.64 2.93 8.22
N ASP A 53 -8.50 3.37 9.46
CA ASP A 53 -8.64 4.79 9.79
C ASP A 53 -7.38 5.53 9.37
N GLY A 54 -7.50 6.39 8.36
CA GLY A 54 -6.35 7.09 7.78
C GLY A 54 -5.62 7.98 8.77
N TYR A 55 -6.33 8.62 9.67
CA TYR A 55 -5.71 9.50 10.67
C TYR A 55 -4.93 8.71 11.72
N THR A 56 -5.52 7.62 12.20
CA THR A 56 -4.83 6.72 13.12
C THR A 56 -3.59 6.11 12.47
N GLU A 57 -3.71 5.73 11.21
CA GLU A 57 -2.62 5.11 10.46
C GLU A 57 -1.42 6.05 10.30
N ILE A 58 -1.67 7.30 9.96
CA ILE A 58 -0.64 8.32 9.82
C ILE A 58 0.05 8.53 11.18
N GLY A 59 -0.71 8.60 12.26
CA GLY A 59 -0.15 8.79 13.60
C GLY A 59 0.69 7.62 14.06
N ALA A 60 0.28 6.40 13.74
CA ALA A 60 1.00 5.17 14.14
C ALA A 60 2.21 4.88 13.26
N GLY A 61 2.19 5.33 12.00
CA GLY A 61 3.27 5.08 11.05
C GLY A 61 3.55 3.60 10.87
N SER A 62 4.78 3.17 11.11
CA SER A 62 5.20 1.78 10.93
C SER A 62 4.50 0.79 11.89
N GLU A 63 3.89 1.28 12.97
CA GLU A 63 3.15 0.44 13.92
C GLU A 63 1.68 0.30 13.54
N GLY A 64 1.24 0.97 12.49
CA GLY A 64 -0.13 0.90 12.02
C GLY A 64 -0.45 -0.41 11.29
N VAL A 65 -1.71 -0.54 10.88
CA VAL A 65 -2.21 -1.79 10.28
C VAL A 65 -1.50 -2.12 8.97
N ILE A 66 -1.31 -1.14 8.10
CA ILE A 66 -0.72 -1.37 6.77
C ILE A 66 0.71 -1.87 6.88
N LEU A 67 1.57 -1.10 7.52
CA LEU A 67 3.00 -1.42 7.54
C LEU A 67 3.32 -2.56 8.51
N ALA A 68 2.58 -2.69 9.60
CA ALA A 68 2.77 -3.84 10.51
C ALA A 68 2.37 -5.15 9.82
N THR A 69 1.27 -5.16 9.07
CA THR A 69 0.85 -6.35 8.29
C THR A 69 1.89 -6.67 7.23
N ALA A 70 2.43 -5.66 6.57
CA ALA A 70 3.48 -5.85 5.57
C ALA A 70 4.71 -6.53 6.17
N ARG A 71 5.14 -6.13 7.36
CA ARG A 71 6.29 -6.74 8.01
C ARG A 71 6.07 -8.22 8.35
N GLU A 72 4.84 -8.60 8.65
CA GLU A 72 4.48 -10.00 8.91
C GLU A 72 4.50 -10.84 7.64
N CYS A 73 4.08 -10.29 6.51
CA CYS A 73 3.86 -11.01 5.26
C CYS A 73 5.07 -10.99 4.33
N LEU A 74 5.83 -9.89 4.32
CA LEU A 74 6.90 -9.64 3.36
C LEU A 74 8.25 -9.69 4.06
N LYS A 75 8.90 -10.83 3.96
CA LYS A 75 10.18 -11.11 4.62
C LYS A 75 11.27 -11.48 3.61
N GLY A 76 12.52 -11.45 4.03
CA GLY A 76 13.65 -11.73 3.17
C GLY A 76 13.82 -10.62 2.13
N CYS A 77 14.03 -10.97 0.87
CA CYS A 77 14.16 -9.98 -0.21
C CYS A 77 12.92 -9.11 -0.34
N CYS A 78 11.75 -9.64 0.01
CA CYS A 78 10.48 -8.92 -0.07
C CYS A 78 10.31 -7.91 1.06
N ALA A 79 11.20 -7.86 2.04
CA ALA A 79 11.20 -6.80 3.05
C ALA A 79 11.40 -5.42 2.42
N GLY A 80 12.09 -5.36 1.28
CA GLY A 80 12.29 -4.12 0.52
C GLY A 80 11.23 -3.83 -0.53
N CYS A 81 10.14 -4.57 -0.55
CA CYS A 81 9.06 -4.37 -1.52
C CYS A 81 8.45 -2.98 -1.38
N VAL A 82 8.21 -2.30 -2.51
CA VAL A 82 7.65 -0.93 -2.52
C VAL A 82 6.13 -0.90 -2.38
N VAL A 83 5.46 -2.04 -2.49
CA VAL A 83 4.00 -2.11 -2.45
C VAL A 83 3.40 -1.57 -1.15
N PRO A 84 3.95 -1.86 0.05
CA PRO A 84 3.39 -1.31 1.28
C PRO A 84 3.35 0.22 1.31
N CYS A 85 4.41 0.87 0.83
CA CYS A 85 4.43 2.34 0.73
C CYS A 85 3.40 2.83 -0.28
N ALA A 86 3.23 2.12 -1.38
CA ALA A 86 2.22 2.46 -2.40
C ALA A 86 0.80 2.37 -1.83
N ILE A 87 0.51 1.35 -1.03
CA ILE A 87 -0.79 1.21 -0.35
C ILE A 87 -1.00 2.37 0.62
N PHE A 88 0.02 2.71 1.39
CA PHE A 88 -0.05 3.82 2.34
C PHE A 88 -0.36 5.14 1.61
N LYS A 89 0.31 5.39 0.48
CA LYS A 89 0.04 6.56 -0.35
C LYS A 89 -1.37 6.57 -0.92
N ALA A 90 -1.86 5.41 -1.38
CA ALA A 90 -3.23 5.30 -1.86
C ALA A 90 -4.24 5.66 -0.78
N MET A 91 -4.00 5.21 0.46
CA MET A 91 -4.80 5.57 1.63
C MET A 91 -4.80 7.07 1.87
N GLN A 92 -3.63 7.69 1.86
CA GLN A 92 -3.50 9.13 2.10
C GLN A 92 -4.30 9.95 1.08
N VAL A 93 -4.25 9.57 -0.19
CA VAL A 93 -5.02 10.25 -1.24
C VAL A 93 -6.51 10.03 -1.04
N ALA A 94 -6.93 8.79 -0.78
CA ALA A 94 -8.36 8.48 -0.57
C ALA A 94 -8.93 9.18 0.67
N ALA A 95 -8.13 9.34 1.72
CA ALA A 95 -8.52 10.06 2.93
C ALA A 95 -8.38 11.59 2.79
N SER A 96 -8.02 12.08 1.61
CA SER A 96 -7.88 13.51 1.31
C SER A 96 -6.80 14.22 2.13
N VAL A 97 -5.78 13.49 2.57
CA VAL A 97 -4.66 14.05 3.35
C VAL A 97 -3.38 14.17 2.53
N ALA A 98 -3.40 13.74 1.27
CA ALA A 98 -2.30 13.92 0.34
C ALA A 98 -2.83 14.14 -1.07
N LEU A 99 -2.09 14.89 -1.86
CA LEU A 99 -2.40 15.07 -3.27
C LEU A 99 -1.85 13.91 -4.10
N PRO A 100 -2.54 13.51 -5.18
CA PRO A 100 -2.04 12.47 -6.06
C PRO A 100 -0.84 12.97 -6.86
N LYS A 101 0.28 12.30 -6.71
CA LYS A 101 1.52 12.61 -7.42
C LYS A 101 2.35 11.36 -7.56
N ASP A 102 2.89 11.12 -8.74
CA ASP A 102 3.76 9.97 -8.97
C ASP A 102 5.03 10.04 -8.14
N ILE A 103 5.52 8.88 -7.76
CA ILE A 103 6.79 8.72 -7.04
C ILE A 103 7.75 7.96 -7.95
N THR A 104 8.98 8.44 -8.06
CA THR A 104 10.01 7.80 -8.86
C THR A 104 11.16 7.35 -7.97
N ILE A 105 11.59 6.10 -8.15
CA ILE A 105 12.76 5.55 -7.49
C ILE A 105 13.72 5.06 -8.57
N ARG A 106 14.93 5.61 -8.59
CA ARG A 106 15.98 5.19 -9.53
C ARG A 106 17.07 4.50 -8.75
N ILE A 107 17.54 3.37 -9.26
CA ILE A 107 18.59 2.58 -8.61
C ILE A 107 19.71 2.36 -9.61
N THR A 108 20.91 2.79 -9.24
CA THR A 108 22.10 2.69 -10.07
C THR A 108 23.21 2.01 -9.29
N LYS A 109 23.88 1.07 -9.94
CA LYS A 109 25.08 0.45 -9.37
C LYS A 109 26.27 1.37 -9.60
N GLU A 110 27.06 1.64 -8.58
CA GLU A 110 28.30 2.39 -8.67
C GLU A 110 29.54 1.50 -8.55
#